data_a08de53880ce7e9b5e9e5767b165aa93
#
_entry.id   a08de53880ce7e9b5e9e5767b165aa93
#
_cell.length_a   1.000
_cell.length_b   1.000
_cell.length_c   1.000
_cell.angle_alpha   90.00
_cell.angle_beta   90.00
_cell.angle_gamma   90.00
#
_symmetry.space_group_name_H-M   'P 1'
#
loop_
_entity.id
_entity.type
_entity.pdbx_description
1 polymer ?
#
loop_
_entity_poly.entity_id
_entity_poly.type
_entity_poly.pdbx_seq_one_letter_code
_entity_poly.pdbx_strand_id
1 'polypeptide(L)'
;MARVLSVSRVRVRAGGDAEYLAAVRELAGLAERRGWHLWVFRRPADPGTYLEFSESRSPETHRSAGPRPEDERRLEERIRAVAEYEPGAWDLWEEVG
;
A
#
# COMPACT_ATOMS: atom_id res chain seq x y z
N MET A 1 -14.70 -17.12 -5.21
CA MET A 1 -14.43 -15.85 -4.54
C MET A 1 -13.40 -15.07 -5.33
N ALA A 2 -13.71 -13.83 -5.67
CA ALA A 2 -12.79 -13.04 -6.49
C ALA A 2 -11.68 -12.43 -5.66
N ARG A 3 -10.45 -12.53 -6.16
CA ARG A 3 -9.31 -11.84 -5.62
C ARG A 3 -9.48 -10.34 -5.89
N VAL A 4 -9.09 -9.49 -4.96
CA VAL A 4 -9.20 -8.04 -5.11
C VAL A 4 -7.85 -7.36 -5.04
N LEU A 5 -7.77 -6.22 -5.68
CA LEU A 5 -6.55 -5.45 -5.81
C LEU A 5 -6.87 -3.97 -5.65
N SER A 6 -6.01 -3.23 -4.97
CA SER A 6 -5.99 -1.78 -5.10
C SER A 6 -4.65 -1.34 -5.66
N VAL A 7 -4.67 -0.30 -6.48
CA VAL A 7 -3.48 0.26 -7.11
C VAL A 7 -3.41 1.72 -6.68
N SER A 8 -2.42 2.04 -5.86
CA SER A 8 -2.29 3.38 -5.30
C SER A 8 -1.10 4.07 -5.91
N ARG A 9 -1.33 5.24 -6.50
CA ARG A 9 -0.23 6.09 -6.91
C ARG A 9 0.17 6.95 -5.72
N VAL A 10 1.45 6.93 -5.39
CA VAL A 10 1.98 7.56 -4.19
C VAL A 10 3.06 8.54 -4.57
N ARG A 11 2.98 9.76 -4.04
CA ARG A 11 4.02 10.75 -4.23
C ARG A 11 4.72 11.00 -2.91
N VAL A 12 6.03 10.75 -2.91
CA VAL A 12 6.87 10.92 -1.72
C VAL A 12 7.57 12.26 -1.81
N ARG A 13 7.56 13.02 -0.73
CA ARG A 13 8.22 14.33 -0.71
C ARG A 13 9.73 14.17 -0.84
N ALA A 14 10.40 15.23 -1.31
CA ALA A 14 11.85 15.24 -1.47
C ALA A 14 12.54 14.87 -0.15
N GLY A 15 13.46 13.92 -0.21
CA GLY A 15 14.19 13.45 0.97
C GLY A 15 13.47 12.41 1.80
N GLY A 16 12.22 12.04 1.47
CA GLY A 16 11.43 11.10 2.23
C GLY A 16 11.51 9.66 1.77
N ASP A 17 12.22 9.38 0.68
CA ASP A 17 12.22 8.05 0.06
C ASP A 17 12.70 6.94 0.99
N ALA A 18 13.79 7.16 1.72
CA ALA A 18 14.33 6.13 2.60
C ALA A 18 13.35 5.76 3.70
N GLU A 19 12.70 6.74 4.31
CA GLU A 19 11.68 6.50 5.34
C GLU A 19 10.46 5.81 4.78
N TYR A 20 10.01 6.25 3.60
CA TYR A 20 8.89 5.63 2.91
C TYR A 20 9.16 4.15 2.63
N LEU A 21 10.30 3.85 2.01
CA LEU A 21 10.64 2.48 1.65
C LEU A 21 10.83 1.59 2.88
N ALA A 22 11.41 2.11 3.96
CA ALA A 22 11.57 1.34 5.19
C ALA A 22 10.20 0.98 5.77
N ALA A 23 9.29 1.95 5.86
CA ALA A 23 7.96 1.72 6.40
C ALA A 23 7.15 0.75 5.54
N VAL A 24 7.22 0.90 4.22
CA VAL A 24 6.52 0.02 3.29
C VAL A 24 7.02 -1.42 3.38
N ARG A 25 8.32 -1.61 3.53
CA ARG A 25 8.88 -2.97 3.67
C ARG A 25 8.38 -3.65 4.94
N GLU A 26 8.33 -2.92 6.04
CA GLU A 26 7.78 -3.47 7.28
C GLU A 26 6.30 -3.79 7.12
N LEU A 27 5.55 -2.90 6.48
CA LEU A 27 4.13 -3.12 6.23
C LEU A 27 3.90 -4.36 5.36
N ALA A 28 4.71 -4.54 4.33
CA ALA A 28 4.62 -5.72 3.46
C ALA A 28 4.85 -7.02 4.24
N GLY A 29 5.76 -7.01 5.19
CA GLY A 29 6.00 -8.18 6.04
C GLY A 29 4.81 -8.50 6.94
N LEU A 30 4.17 -7.48 7.51
CA LEU A 30 2.96 -7.68 8.30
C LEU A 30 1.79 -8.15 7.43
N ALA A 31 1.68 -7.61 6.22
CA ALA A 31 0.61 -7.96 5.29
C ALA A 31 0.59 -9.45 4.99
N GLU A 32 1.74 -10.03 4.71
CA GLU A 32 1.82 -11.47 4.40
C GLU A 32 1.26 -12.33 5.52
N ARG A 33 1.51 -11.95 6.76
CA ARG A 33 0.99 -12.70 7.91
C ARG A 33 -0.51 -12.54 8.10
N ARG A 34 -1.11 -11.55 7.46
CA ARG A 34 -2.54 -11.25 7.59
C ARG A 34 -3.36 -11.53 6.35
N GLY A 35 -2.74 -12.15 5.36
CA GLY A 35 -3.45 -12.63 4.19
C GLY A 35 -3.60 -11.63 3.05
N TRP A 36 -2.82 -10.56 3.04
CA TRP A 36 -2.78 -9.67 1.90
C TRP A 36 -1.32 -9.42 1.49
N HIS A 37 -1.11 -8.95 0.29
CA HIS A 37 0.22 -8.73 -0.27
C HIS A 37 0.38 -7.29 -0.70
N LEU A 38 1.58 -6.76 -0.48
CA LEU A 38 1.90 -5.39 -0.87
C LEU A 38 3.15 -5.41 -1.73
N TRP A 39 3.05 -4.86 -2.94
CA TRP A 39 4.19 -4.66 -3.83
C TRP A 39 4.32 -3.17 -4.12
N VAL A 40 5.56 -2.70 -4.22
CA VAL A 40 5.85 -1.30 -4.49
C VAL A 40 6.81 -1.22 -5.66
N PHE A 41 6.46 -0.36 -6.62
CA PHE A 41 7.26 -0.12 -7.81
C PHE A 41 7.61 1.36 -7.87
N ARG A 42 8.85 1.65 -8.21
CA ARG A 42 9.32 3.03 -8.38
C ARG A 42 9.28 3.41 -9.85
N ARG A 43 8.95 4.67 -10.12
CA ARG A 43 9.01 5.19 -11.47
C ARG A 43 10.39 5.84 -11.70
N PRO A 44 11.31 5.21 -12.45
CA PRO A 44 12.66 5.76 -12.59
C PRO A 44 12.70 7.13 -13.23
N ALA A 45 11.79 7.40 -14.17
CA ALA A 45 11.74 8.67 -14.88
C ALA A 45 11.20 9.83 -14.04
N ASP A 46 10.61 9.53 -12.87
CA ASP A 46 9.96 10.54 -12.04
C ASP A 46 10.25 10.21 -10.58
N PRO A 47 11.42 10.57 -10.06
CA PRO A 47 11.79 10.26 -8.68
C PRO A 47 10.76 10.76 -7.68
N GLY A 48 10.48 9.94 -6.67
CA GLY A 48 9.47 10.25 -5.67
C GLY A 48 8.07 9.75 -6.01
N THR A 49 7.89 9.16 -7.20
CA THR A 49 6.61 8.58 -7.61
C THR A 49 6.68 7.05 -7.53
N TYR A 50 5.71 6.48 -6.83
CA TYR A 50 5.63 5.03 -6.60
C TYR A 50 4.24 4.51 -6.90
N LEU A 51 4.15 3.22 -7.19
CA LEU A 51 2.88 2.50 -7.24
C LEU A 51 2.90 1.45 -6.15
N GLU A 52 1.83 1.39 -5.37
CA GLU A 52 1.61 0.32 -4.40
C GLU A 52 0.46 -0.55 -4.90
N PHE A 53 0.72 -1.84 -4.98
CA PHE A 53 -0.30 -2.82 -5.31
C PHE A 53 -0.62 -3.59 -4.04
N SER A 54 -1.88 -3.52 -3.60
CA SER A 54 -2.34 -4.27 -2.42
C SER A 54 -3.35 -5.31 -2.89
N GLU A 55 -3.03 -6.57 -2.67
CA GLU A 55 -3.82 -7.69 -3.17
C GLU A 55 -4.27 -8.58 -2.03
N SER A 56 -5.50 -9.06 -2.07
CA SER A 56 -5.99 -10.05 -1.12
C SER A 56 -7.00 -10.97 -1.80
N ARG A 57 -7.29 -12.11 -1.13
CA ARG A 57 -8.19 -13.11 -1.67
C ARG A 57 -9.65 -12.67 -1.66
N SER A 58 -9.98 -11.71 -0.79
CA SER A 58 -11.35 -11.24 -0.65
C SER A 58 -11.36 -9.80 -0.19
N PRO A 59 -12.48 -9.08 -0.41
CA PRO A 59 -12.60 -7.72 0.08
C PRO A 59 -12.42 -7.60 1.60
N GLU A 60 -12.82 -8.63 2.35
CA GLU A 60 -12.78 -8.60 3.81
C GLU A 60 -11.36 -8.62 4.36
N THR A 61 -10.42 -9.23 3.65
CA THR A 61 -9.02 -9.30 4.06
C THR A 61 -8.16 -8.19 3.45
N HIS A 62 -8.77 -7.35 2.61
CA HIS A 62 -8.02 -6.30 1.94
C HIS A 62 -7.52 -5.24 2.91
N ARG A 63 -6.38 -4.63 2.57
CA ARG A 63 -5.75 -3.57 3.34
C ARG A 63 -6.69 -2.44 3.77
N SER A 64 -7.66 -2.11 2.93
CA SER A 64 -8.59 -1.02 3.20
C SER A 64 -9.83 -1.43 4.00
N ALA A 65 -9.98 -2.72 4.32
CA ALA A 65 -11.18 -3.23 4.97
C ALA A 65 -11.09 -3.13 6.48
N GLY A 66 -12.04 -2.43 7.09
CA GLY A 66 -12.24 -2.41 8.53
C GLY A 66 -11.13 -1.80 9.37
N PRO A 67 -11.24 -1.91 10.70
CA PRO A 67 -10.21 -1.42 11.61
C PRO A 67 -8.93 -2.22 11.45
N ARG A 68 -7.79 -1.52 11.54
CA ARG A 68 -6.50 -2.15 11.37
C ARG A 68 -5.78 -2.34 12.69
N PRO A 69 -4.92 -3.38 12.78
CA PRO A 69 -4.07 -3.55 13.94
C PRO A 69 -3.18 -2.33 14.17
N GLU A 70 -2.80 -2.13 15.43
CA GLU A 70 -2.01 -0.99 15.86
C GLU A 70 -0.68 -0.87 15.11
N ASP A 71 0.01 -2.00 14.88
CA ASP A 71 1.28 -2.00 14.19
C ASP A 71 1.14 -1.55 12.72
N GLU A 72 0.07 -1.97 12.03
CA GLU A 72 -0.18 -1.50 10.67
C GLU A 72 -0.51 -0.01 10.66
N ARG A 73 -1.31 0.45 11.62
CA ARG A 73 -1.65 1.88 11.70
C ARG A 73 -0.42 2.75 11.88
N ARG A 74 0.51 2.33 12.74
CA ARG A 74 1.75 3.06 12.97
C ARG A 74 2.58 3.19 11.70
N LEU A 75 2.68 2.10 10.94
CA LEU A 75 3.43 2.13 9.69
C LEU A 75 2.75 3.02 8.65
N GLU A 76 1.43 2.98 8.57
CA GLU A 76 0.70 3.85 7.67
C GLU A 76 0.84 5.32 8.03
N GLU A 77 0.88 5.65 9.31
CA GLU A 77 1.14 7.00 9.76
C GLU A 77 2.54 7.48 9.36
N ARG A 78 3.54 6.59 9.49
CA ARG A 78 4.90 6.90 9.04
C ARG A 78 4.93 7.17 7.53
N ILE A 79 4.22 6.37 6.77
CA ILE A 79 4.12 6.56 5.32
C ILE A 79 3.49 7.92 5.01
N ARG A 80 2.37 8.23 5.63
CA ARG A 80 1.65 9.49 5.40
C ARG A 80 2.42 10.73 5.83
N ALA A 81 3.36 10.57 6.75
CA ALA A 81 4.21 11.68 7.17
C ALA A 81 5.13 12.16 6.04
N VAL A 82 5.43 11.29 5.05
CA VAL A 82 6.36 11.62 3.96
C VAL A 82 5.74 11.44 2.57
N ALA A 83 4.50 10.96 2.48
CA ALA A 83 3.90 10.61 1.20
C ALA A 83 2.42 10.97 1.14
N GLU A 84 1.95 11.23 -0.08
CA GLU A 84 0.54 11.48 -0.34
C GLU A 84 0.04 10.46 -1.35
N TYR A 85 -1.17 9.96 -1.11
CA TYR A 85 -1.85 9.06 -2.02
C TYR A 85 -2.77 9.86 -2.94
N GLU A 86 -2.74 9.55 -4.23
CA GLU A 86 -3.63 10.19 -5.18
C GLU A 86 -5.07 9.68 -5.01
N PRO A 87 -6.07 10.45 -5.47
CA PRO A 87 -7.47 10.02 -5.43
C PRO A 87 -7.65 8.65 -6.09
N GLY A 88 -8.56 7.84 -5.55
CA GLY A 88 -8.81 6.50 -6.06
C GLY A 88 -7.84 5.44 -5.57
N ALA A 89 -6.95 5.80 -4.66
CA ALA A 89 -5.91 4.88 -4.16
C ALA A 89 -6.48 3.59 -3.55
N TRP A 90 -7.68 3.65 -3.00
CA TRP A 90 -8.28 2.52 -2.30
C TRP A 90 -9.45 1.89 -3.04
N ASP A 91 -9.67 2.28 -4.28
CA ASP A 91 -10.69 1.64 -5.11
C ASP A 91 -10.31 0.19 -5.32
N LEU A 92 -11.29 -0.69 -5.17
CA LEU A 92 -11.06 -2.11 -5.33
C LEU A 92 -11.34 -2.55 -6.76
N TRP A 93 -10.42 -3.37 -7.26
CA TRP A 93 -10.55 -4.03 -8.55
C TRP A 93 -10.70 -5.52 -8.29
N GLU A 94 -11.70 -6.14 -8.89
CA GLU A 94 -11.92 -7.57 -8.76
C GLU A 94 -11.29 -8.31 -9.93
N GLU A 95 -10.68 -9.44 -9.63
CA GLU A 95 -10.14 -10.31 -10.67
C GLU A 95 -11.29 -10.86 -11.53
N VAL A 96 -11.12 -10.82 -12.85
CA VAL A 96 -12.11 -11.31 -13.82
C VAL A 96 -11.56 -12.58 -14.47
N GLY A 97 -12.39 -13.58 -14.51
CA GLY A 97 -12.03 -14.84 -15.13
C GLY A 97 -11.66 -15.89 -14.15
#